data_dae3703c9f3390f57b4b4f3043963839
#
_entry.id   dae3703c9f3390f57b4b4f3043963839
#
_cell.length_a   1.000
_cell.length_b   1.000
_cell.length_c   1.000
_cell.angle_alpha   90.00
_cell.angle_beta   90.00
_cell.angle_gamma   90.00
#
_symmetry.space_group_name_H-M   'P 1'
#
loop_
_entity.id
_entity.type
_entity.pdbx_description
1 polymer ?
#
loop_
_entity_poly.entity_id
_entity_poly.type
_entity_poly.pdbx_seq_one_letter_code
_entity_poly.pdbx_strand_id
1 'polypeptide(L)'
;MLIYEDPILRYVIKPDQIPACGYEAWTFDPVDAKKFGLNFVKGLYITEGGQKSETPDCDVCFFGKDKGRAEEILSLGERLRALGLNPLFQIMPDTKVQLHQKPYYQPYIPFSRIREQMLNSRAQLDYLQQGQSGISLRTLECMHYGVKLVTNNPEIERYDIYHPDNVFLFEKRPLEELASFLCVPFVQLAPEVWEQYTIEYWISTLRQREQQACDREKGEPRGKSADHL
;
A
#
# COMPACT_ATOMS: atom_id res chain seq x y z
N MET A 1 6.25 2.07 -20.55
CA MET A 1 5.96 2.45 -19.16
C MET A 1 6.47 1.36 -18.24
N LEU A 2 7.02 1.72 -17.08
CA LEU A 2 7.58 0.81 -16.07
C LEU A 2 7.09 1.26 -14.70
N ILE A 3 6.65 0.31 -13.86
CA ILE A 3 6.14 0.61 -12.52
C ILE A 3 6.95 -0.16 -11.49
N TYR A 4 7.44 0.53 -10.47
CA TYR A 4 8.07 -0.05 -9.29
C TYR A 4 7.03 -0.21 -8.19
N GLU A 5 6.63 -1.45 -7.92
CA GLU A 5 5.59 -1.81 -6.92
C GLU A 5 6.16 -2.17 -5.54
N ASP A 6 7.47 -2.28 -5.40
CA ASP A 6 8.22 -2.43 -4.16
C ASP A 6 9.28 -1.31 -4.07
N PRO A 7 9.87 -1.04 -2.89
CA PRO A 7 10.99 -0.11 -2.77
C PRO A 7 12.10 -0.39 -3.79
N ILE A 8 12.59 0.64 -4.47
CA ILE A 8 13.55 0.51 -5.57
C ILE A 8 14.81 -0.26 -5.16
N LEU A 9 15.21 -0.18 -3.89
CA LEU A 9 16.36 -0.94 -3.37
C LEU A 9 16.23 -2.47 -3.56
N ARG A 10 15.00 -2.98 -3.72
CA ARG A 10 14.73 -4.42 -3.90
C ARG A 10 14.81 -4.90 -5.36
N TYR A 11 14.79 -3.99 -6.30
CA TYR A 11 14.87 -4.35 -7.72
C TYR A 11 16.32 -4.56 -8.17
N VAL A 12 16.50 -5.52 -9.07
CA VAL A 12 17.80 -5.78 -9.72
C VAL A 12 18.15 -4.64 -10.67
N ILE A 13 17.14 -4.19 -11.45
CA ILE A 13 17.30 -3.08 -12.40
C ILE A 13 16.89 -1.79 -11.68
N LYS A 14 17.84 -0.87 -11.52
CA LYS A 14 17.60 0.44 -10.94
C LYS A 14 17.19 1.45 -12.01
N PRO A 15 16.52 2.58 -11.64
CA PRO A 15 16.09 3.60 -12.61
C PRO A 15 17.20 4.16 -13.48
N ASP A 16 18.40 4.32 -12.94
CA ASP A 16 19.60 4.81 -13.64
C ASP A 16 20.16 3.83 -14.67
N GLN A 17 19.77 2.57 -14.59
CA GLN A 17 20.14 1.50 -15.53
C GLN A 17 19.13 1.36 -16.68
N ILE A 18 18.01 2.07 -16.63
CA ILE A 18 17.02 2.06 -17.69
C ILE A 18 17.51 2.99 -18.80
N PRO A 19 17.69 2.48 -20.04
CA PRO A 19 18.09 3.33 -21.15
C PRO A 19 17.11 4.49 -21.32
N ALA A 20 17.61 5.68 -21.66
CA ALA A 20 16.81 6.88 -21.95
C ALA A 20 16.00 6.73 -23.27
N CYS A 21 15.37 5.57 -23.48
CA CYS A 21 14.71 5.17 -24.72
C CYS A 21 13.18 5.28 -24.66
N GLY A 22 12.67 6.37 -24.05
CA GLY A 22 11.26 6.68 -24.13
C GLY A 22 10.36 5.94 -23.16
N TYR A 23 10.89 5.31 -22.11
CA TYR A 23 10.06 4.73 -21.04
C TYR A 23 9.80 5.75 -19.93
N GLU A 24 8.54 5.96 -19.59
CA GLU A 24 8.18 6.61 -18.33
C GLU A 24 8.24 5.59 -17.19
N ALA A 25 8.95 5.93 -16.12
CA ALA A 25 9.05 5.13 -14.91
C ALA A 25 8.24 5.77 -13.78
N TRP A 26 7.54 4.94 -13.01
CA TRP A 26 6.61 5.32 -11.97
C TRP A 26 6.90 4.56 -10.68
N THR A 27 6.57 5.15 -9.55
CA THR A 27 6.62 4.49 -8.24
C THR A 27 5.48 4.99 -7.33
N PHE A 28 5.08 4.15 -6.40
CA PHE A 28 4.12 4.52 -5.34
C PHE A 28 4.82 5.11 -4.10
N ASP A 29 6.15 5.04 -4.02
CA ASP A 29 6.92 5.57 -2.91
C ASP A 29 7.37 7.00 -3.20
N PRO A 30 6.90 8.02 -2.42
CA PRO A 30 7.21 9.42 -2.69
C PRO A 30 8.69 9.77 -2.48
N VAL A 31 9.39 9.03 -1.61
CA VAL A 31 10.83 9.22 -1.36
C VAL A 31 11.61 8.71 -2.56
N ASP A 32 11.27 7.53 -3.06
CA ASP A 32 11.88 6.96 -4.27
C ASP A 32 11.58 7.84 -5.50
N ALA A 33 10.34 8.33 -5.64
CA ALA A 33 9.97 9.24 -6.72
C ALA A 33 10.90 10.47 -6.77
N LYS A 34 11.08 11.12 -5.61
CA LYS A 34 11.95 12.30 -5.49
C LYS A 34 13.43 11.96 -5.71
N LYS A 35 13.90 10.85 -5.12
CA LYS A 35 15.30 10.44 -5.16
C LYS A 35 15.76 10.06 -6.56
N PHE A 36 14.92 9.38 -7.32
CA PHE A 36 15.26 8.83 -8.63
C PHE A 36 14.62 9.60 -9.79
N GLY A 37 13.91 10.72 -9.53
CA GLY A 37 13.25 11.52 -10.56
C GLY A 37 12.15 10.77 -11.30
N LEU A 38 11.39 9.93 -10.59
CA LEU A 38 10.31 9.12 -11.15
C LEU A 38 8.96 9.83 -11.03
N ASN A 39 8.02 9.42 -11.88
CA ASN A 39 6.64 9.83 -11.70
C ASN A 39 6.04 9.15 -10.47
N PHE A 40 5.24 9.87 -9.72
CA PHE A 40 4.55 9.36 -8.55
C PHE A 40 3.11 8.98 -8.87
N VAL A 41 2.66 7.84 -8.33
CA VAL A 41 1.28 7.40 -8.34
C VAL A 41 0.82 7.13 -6.91
N LYS A 42 -0.35 7.68 -6.51
CA LYS A 42 -0.87 7.51 -5.14
C LYS A 42 -1.18 6.05 -4.81
N GLY A 43 -1.71 5.30 -5.78
CA GLY A 43 -2.03 3.89 -5.65
C GLY A 43 -2.45 3.29 -6.99
N LEU A 44 -2.49 1.97 -7.05
CA LEU A 44 -2.92 1.20 -8.22
C LEU A 44 -3.88 0.08 -7.75
N TYR A 45 -4.83 0.46 -6.87
CA TYR A 45 -5.75 -0.52 -6.31
C TYR A 45 -6.78 -0.96 -7.35
N ILE A 46 -6.93 -2.28 -7.47
CA ILE A 46 -7.99 -2.88 -8.28
C ILE A 46 -9.16 -3.15 -7.34
N THR A 47 -10.27 -2.48 -7.59
CA THR A 47 -11.47 -2.63 -6.77
C THR A 47 -12.07 -4.02 -6.92
N GLU A 48 -12.14 -4.77 -5.83
CA GLU A 48 -12.77 -6.08 -5.79
C GLU A 48 -13.96 -6.06 -4.81
N GLY A 49 -14.96 -6.91 -5.08
CA GLY A 49 -16.11 -7.06 -4.18
C GLY A 49 -15.73 -7.73 -2.86
N GLY A 50 -16.42 -7.35 -1.81
CA GLY A 50 -16.30 -7.91 -0.46
C GLY A 50 -17.04 -7.03 0.53
N GLN A 51 -17.44 -7.63 1.66
CA GLN A 51 -18.11 -6.92 2.73
C GLN A 51 -17.48 -7.30 4.06
N LYS A 52 -17.18 -6.30 4.88
CA LYS A 52 -16.68 -6.50 6.23
C LYS A 52 -17.72 -7.20 7.09
N SER A 53 -17.27 -8.15 7.91
CA SER A 53 -18.11 -8.85 8.89
C SER A 53 -18.62 -7.89 9.97
N GLU A 54 -19.87 -8.03 10.35
CA GLU A 54 -20.46 -7.33 11.51
C GLU A 54 -20.00 -7.97 12.83
N THR A 55 -19.60 -9.25 12.79
CA THR A 55 -19.11 -10.01 13.95
C THR A 55 -17.72 -10.56 13.68
N PRO A 56 -16.67 -9.72 13.71
CA PRO A 56 -15.32 -10.14 13.39
C PRO A 56 -14.74 -11.14 14.41
N ASP A 57 -14.00 -12.12 13.93
CA ASP A 57 -13.42 -13.20 14.73
C ASP A 57 -12.15 -12.78 15.48
N CYS A 58 -11.46 -11.73 15.02
CA CYS A 58 -10.25 -11.23 15.66
C CYS A 58 -10.17 -9.70 15.69
N ASP A 59 -9.36 -9.17 16.60
CA ASP A 59 -9.19 -7.74 16.75
C ASP A 59 -8.22 -7.17 15.72
N VAL A 60 -7.06 -7.81 15.55
CA VAL A 60 -6.03 -7.37 14.59
C VAL A 60 -5.51 -8.58 13.83
N CYS A 61 -5.58 -8.55 12.50
CA CYS A 61 -5.00 -9.59 11.67
C CYS A 61 -3.70 -9.14 10.98
N PHE A 62 -2.82 -10.09 10.71
CA PHE A 62 -1.67 -9.93 9.83
C PHE A 62 -1.45 -11.20 9.01
N PHE A 63 -1.34 -11.04 7.70
CA PHE A 63 -0.99 -12.12 6.77
C PHE A 63 0.09 -11.60 5.82
N GLY A 64 1.28 -12.14 5.89
CA GLY A 64 2.35 -11.65 5.04
C GLY A 64 3.66 -12.43 5.17
N LYS A 65 4.57 -12.15 4.25
CA LYS A 65 5.93 -12.67 4.30
C LYS A 65 6.72 -12.00 5.41
N ASP A 66 7.72 -12.72 5.92
CA ASP A 66 8.62 -12.25 6.96
C ASP A 66 9.31 -10.93 6.57
N LYS A 67 10.01 -10.93 5.46
CA LYS A 67 10.78 -9.77 4.98
C LYS A 67 11.69 -9.15 6.07
N GLY A 68 12.16 -9.99 7.01
CA GLY A 68 13.06 -9.61 8.10
C GLY A 68 12.40 -8.90 9.28
N ARG A 69 11.07 -9.04 9.50
CA ARG A 69 10.30 -8.34 10.54
C ARG A 69 9.46 -9.28 11.42
N ALA A 70 9.68 -10.60 11.31
CA ALA A 70 8.87 -11.57 12.03
C ALA A 70 8.93 -11.41 13.54
N GLU A 71 10.11 -11.15 14.09
CA GLU A 71 10.32 -11.02 15.53
C GLU A 71 9.53 -9.84 16.11
N GLU A 72 9.56 -8.70 15.43
CA GLU A 72 8.83 -7.50 15.83
C GLU A 72 7.31 -7.71 15.73
N ILE A 73 6.84 -8.37 14.66
CA ILE A 73 5.43 -8.68 14.48
C ILE A 73 4.94 -9.65 15.57
N LEU A 74 5.72 -10.69 15.88
CA LEU A 74 5.39 -11.64 16.95
C LEU A 74 5.36 -10.96 18.32
N SER A 75 6.37 -10.14 18.62
CA SER A 75 6.44 -9.36 19.85
C SER A 75 5.24 -8.43 20.00
N LEU A 76 4.84 -7.74 18.92
CA LEU A 76 3.62 -6.93 18.91
C LEU A 76 2.39 -7.79 19.22
N GLY A 77 2.28 -8.99 18.61
CA GLY A 77 1.18 -9.92 18.87
C GLY A 77 1.08 -10.34 20.34
N GLU A 78 2.20 -10.61 20.98
CA GLU A 78 2.25 -10.94 22.42
C GLU A 78 1.81 -9.75 23.29
N ARG A 79 2.24 -8.54 22.97
CA ARG A 79 1.83 -7.32 23.67
C ARG A 79 0.32 -7.09 23.53
N LEU A 80 -0.26 -7.32 22.34
CA LEU A 80 -1.70 -7.20 22.12
C LEU A 80 -2.48 -8.24 22.95
N ARG A 81 -2.01 -9.49 23.03
CA ARG A 81 -2.62 -10.51 23.88
C ARG A 81 -2.57 -10.14 25.37
N ALA A 82 -1.45 -9.58 25.83
CA ALA A 82 -1.32 -9.10 27.19
C ALA A 82 -2.31 -7.97 27.54
N LEU A 83 -2.76 -7.21 26.55
CA LEU A 83 -3.80 -6.18 26.67
C LEU A 83 -5.23 -6.76 26.51
N GLY A 84 -5.39 -8.07 26.42
CA GLY A 84 -6.68 -8.74 26.27
C GLY A 84 -7.27 -8.70 24.84
N LEU A 85 -6.48 -8.33 23.86
CA LEU A 85 -6.88 -8.34 22.45
C LEU A 85 -6.58 -9.71 21.82
N ASN A 86 -7.34 -10.04 20.75
CA ASN A 86 -7.22 -11.28 19.98
C ASN A 86 -6.51 -11.04 18.62
N PRO A 87 -5.16 -11.02 18.55
CA PRO A 87 -4.45 -10.91 17.29
C PRO A 87 -4.38 -12.26 16.54
N LEU A 88 -4.59 -12.23 15.23
CA LEU A 88 -4.43 -13.35 14.31
C LEU A 88 -3.28 -13.04 13.33
N PHE A 89 -2.06 -13.45 13.68
CA PHE A 89 -0.87 -13.18 12.88
C PHE A 89 -0.36 -14.46 12.22
N GLN A 90 -0.33 -14.47 10.89
CA GLN A 90 0.22 -15.55 10.09
C GLN A 90 1.40 -15.02 9.27
N ILE A 91 2.61 -15.43 9.67
CA ILE A 91 3.85 -15.06 9.00
C ILE A 91 4.25 -16.18 8.07
N MET A 92 4.37 -15.87 6.79
CA MET A 92 4.85 -16.79 5.75
C MET A 92 6.34 -16.57 5.51
N PRO A 93 7.13 -17.60 5.22
CA PRO A 93 8.53 -17.44 4.86
C PRO A 93 8.69 -16.69 3.54
N ASP A 94 9.84 -16.07 3.31
CA ASP A 94 10.14 -15.36 2.06
C ASP A 94 10.23 -16.33 0.87
N THR A 95 10.73 -17.55 1.11
CA THR A 95 10.80 -18.63 0.14
C THR A 95 10.19 -19.93 0.71
N LYS A 96 9.68 -20.80 -0.17
CA LYS A 96 9.08 -22.08 0.25
C LYS A 96 10.06 -22.98 1.01
N VAL A 97 11.34 -22.91 0.70
CA VAL A 97 12.41 -23.72 1.36
C VAL A 97 12.55 -23.36 2.84
N GLN A 98 12.22 -22.13 3.23
CA GLN A 98 12.35 -21.65 4.61
C GLN A 98 11.20 -22.09 5.53
N LEU A 99 10.13 -22.69 5.00
CA LEU A 99 8.91 -22.99 5.77
C LEU A 99 9.18 -23.76 7.07
N HIS A 100 10.10 -24.69 7.05
CA HIS A 100 10.44 -25.52 8.21
C HIS A 100 11.62 -25.01 9.03
N GLN A 101 12.18 -23.84 8.70
CA GLN A 101 13.35 -23.30 9.40
C GLN A 101 13.01 -22.63 10.72
N LYS A 102 11.78 -22.15 10.87
CA LYS A 102 11.29 -21.47 12.08
C LYS A 102 9.92 -22.00 12.47
N PRO A 103 9.64 -22.21 13.76
CA PRO A 103 8.38 -22.80 14.23
C PRO A 103 7.16 -21.89 14.02
N TYR A 104 7.38 -20.58 13.85
CA TYR A 104 6.32 -19.59 13.65
C TYR A 104 5.91 -19.44 12.18
N TYR A 105 6.67 -19.98 11.23
CA TYR A 105 6.28 -19.90 9.83
C TYR A 105 5.06 -20.74 9.52
N GLN A 106 4.12 -20.12 8.81
CA GLN A 106 2.90 -20.76 8.34
C GLN A 106 2.95 -21.00 6.83
N PRO A 107 2.23 -22.01 6.32
CA PRO A 107 2.12 -22.26 4.89
C PRO A 107 1.56 -21.04 4.14
N TYR A 108 1.90 -20.95 2.85
CA TYR A 108 1.29 -19.96 1.97
C TYR A 108 -0.22 -20.18 1.85
N ILE A 109 -0.97 -19.11 1.98
CA ILE A 109 -2.40 -19.08 1.72
C ILE A 109 -2.70 -18.19 0.51
N PRO A 110 -3.74 -18.50 -0.28
CA PRO A 110 -4.12 -17.67 -1.42
C PRO A 110 -4.64 -16.31 -0.98
N PHE A 111 -4.50 -15.32 -1.84
CA PHE A 111 -4.92 -13.94 -1.56
C PHE A 111 -6.41 -13.83 -1.19
N SER A 112 -7.27 -14.63 -1.83
CA SER A 112 -8.69 -14.69 -1.49
C SER A 112 -8.95 -15.05 -0.01
N ARG A 113 -8.14 -15.94 0.57
CA ARG A 113 -8.23 -16.29 1.99
C ARG A 113 -7.68 -15.19 2.89
N ILE A 114 -6.62 -14.50 2.47
CA ILE A 114 -6.10 -13.33 3.19
C ILE A 114 -7.19 -12.26 3.27
N ARG A 115 -7.84 -11.97 2.14
CA ARG A 115 -8.93 -10.98 2.09
C ARG A 115 -10.13 -11.40 2.96
N GLU A 116 -10.55 -12.66 2.90
CA GLU A 116 -11.62 -13.17 3.75
C GLU A 116 -11.31 -12.96 5.25
N GLN A 117 -10.10 -13.29 5.68
CA GLN A 117 -9.67 -13.10 7.07
C GLN A 117 -9.58 -11.62 7.46
N MET A 118 -9.11 -10.76 6.56
CA MET A 118 -9.10 -9.33 6.78
C MET A 118 -10.52 -8.78 6.96
N LEU A 119 -11.46 -9.18 6.09
CA LEU A 119 -12.87 -8.76 6.18
C LEU A 119 -13.55 -9.27 7.47
N ASN A 120 -13.02 -10.35 8.05
CA ASN A 120 -13.47 -10.92 9.31
C ASN A 120 -12.66 -10.45 10.52
N SER A 121 -11.97 -9.32 10.40
CA SER A 121 -11.20 -8.69 11.47
C SER A 121 -11.66 -7.25 11.75
N ARG A 122 -11.39 -6.74 12.96
CA ARG A 122 -11.67 -5.33 13.30
C ARG A 122 -10.62 -4.40 12.65
N ALA A 123 -9.37 -4.83 12.63
CA ALA A 123 -8.26 -4.10 12.02
C ALA A 123 -7.26 -5.04 11.34
N GLN A 124 -6.49 -4.50 10.39
CA GLN A 124 -5.36 -5.16 9.76
C GLN A 124 -4.05 -4.46 10.17
N LEU A 125 -3.03 -5.25 10.49
CA LEU A 125 -1.69 -4.75 10.72
C LEU A 125 -0.94 -4.58 9.39
N ASP A 126 -0.44 -3.40 9.15
CA ASP A 126 0.56 -3.11 8.13
C ASP A 126 1.88 -2.70 8.79
N TYR A 127 2.75 -3.67 8.98
CA TYR A 127 4.09 -3.46 9.50
C TYR A 127 5.03 -3.21 8.32
N LEU A 128 5.58 -2.00 8.21
CA LEU A 128 6.46 -1.63 7.09
C LEU A 128 7.70 -2.52 7.02
N GLN A 129 8.10 -2.83 5.82
CA GLN A 129 9.42 -3.42 5.56
C GLN A 129 10.49 -2.32 5.53
N GLN A 130 11.71 -2.71 5.85
CA GLN A 130 12.84 -1.77 5.82
C GLN A 130 12.98 -1.09 4.46
N GLY A 131 13.12 0.24 4.48
CA GLY A 131 13.33 1.07 3.29
C GLY A 131 12.06 1.42 2.51
N GLN A 132 10.87 1.08 3.01
CA GLN A 132 9.60 1.52 2.45
C GLN A 132 9.10 2.76 3.19
N SER A 133 8.64 3.76 2.46
CA SER A 133 7.99 4.96 3.00
C SER A 133 6.58 5.18 2.41
N GLY A 134 6.32 4.68 1.21
CA GLY A 134 5.01 4.72 0.60
C GLY A 134 3.97 3.86 1.31
N ILE A 135 2.70 4.12 1.05
CA ILE A 135 1.60 3.29 1.58
C ILE A 135 1.55 1.94 0.86
N SER A 136 1.21 0.90 1.60
CA SER A 136 1.12 -0.46 1.07
C SER A 136 -0.26 -0.74 0.46
N LEU A 137 -0.37 -1.84 -0.30
CA LEU A 137 -1.67 -2.35 -0.74
C LEU A 137 -2.60 -2.67 0.44
N ARG A 138 -2.06 -3.10 1.60
CA ARG A 138 -2.88 -3.32 2.81
C ARG A 138 -3.57 -2.05 3.29
N THR A 139 -2.87 -0.92 3.23
CA THR A 139 -3.47 0.38 3.53
C THR A 139 -4.67 0.64 2.62
N LEU A 140 -4.51 0.41 1.32
CA LEU A 140 -5.59 0.63 0.35
C LEU A 140 -6.75 -0.36 0.55
N GLU A 141 -6.46 -1.62 0.83
CA GLU A 141 -7.47 -2.63 1.18
C GLU A 141 -8.28 -2.22 2.42
N CYS A 142 -7.60 -1.78 3.48
CA CYS A 142 -8.26 -1.31 4.69
C CYS A 142 -9.21 -0.15 4.40
N MET A 143 -8.77 0.83 3.63
CA MET A 143 -9.58 2.00 3.28
C MET A 143 -10.78 1.61 2.39
N HIS A 144 -10.57 0.72 1.42
CA HIS A 144 -11.64 0.26 0.52
C HIS A 144 -12.75 -0.49 1.25
N TYR A 145 -12.38 -1.39 2.16
CA TYR A 145 -13.35 -2.27 2.84
C TYR A 145 -13.85 -1.73 4.17
N GLY A 146 -13.40 -0.57 4.61
CA GLY A 146 -13.77 -0.01 5.92
C GLY A 146 -13.20 -0.82 7.09
N VAL A 147 -12.07 -1.50 6.91
CA VAL A 147 -11.30 -2.16 7.97
C VAL A 147 -10.30 -1.17 8.55
N LYS A 148 -10.15 -1.13 9.88
CA LYS A 148 -9.17 -0.23 10.50
C LYS A 148 -7.75 -0.68 10.21
N LEU A 149 -6.83 0.29 10.15
CA LEU A 149 -5.41 0.06 9.93
C LEU A 149 -4.61 0.26 11.22
N VAL A 150 -3.77 -0.70 11.56
CA VAL A 150 -2.74 -0.57 12.61
C VAL A 150 -1.39 -0.58 11.92
N THR A 151 -0.58 0.48 12.06
CA THR A 151 0.66 0.59 11.29
C THR A 151 1.76 1.34 12.04
N ASN A 152 3.01 1.10 11.65
CA ASN A 152 4.18 1.90 12.04
C ASN A 152 4.60 2.90 10.94
N ASN A 153 3.78 3.13 9.92
CA ASN A 153 4.08 4.07 8.86
C ASN A 153 3.63 5.50 9.21
N PRO A 154 4.50 6.42 9.67
CA PRO A 154 4.10 7.77 10.00
C PRO A 154 3.76 8.61 8.76
N GLU A 155 4.24 8.21 7.57
CA GLU A 155 3.98 8.93 6.32
C GLU A 155 2.52 8.88 5.90
N ILE A 156 1.72 7.92 6.43
CA ILE A 156 0.28 7.84 6.16
C ILE A 156 -0.46 9.15 6.49
N GLU A 157 0.00 9.91 7.48
CA GLU A 157 -0.61 11.19 7.86
C GLU A 157 -0.53 12.27 6.77
N ARG A 158 0.31 12.07 5.76
CA ARG A 158 0.47 13.00 4.62
C ARG A 158 -0.49 12.68 3.46
N TYR A 159 -1.20 11.56 3.56
CA TYR A 159 -2.15 11.14 2.53
C TYR A 159 -3.57 11.57 2.89
N ASP A 160 -4.33 11.96 1.90
CA ASP A 160 -5.73 12.41 2.03
C ASP A 160 -6.71 11.29 2.41
N ILE A 161 -6.26 10.02 2.41
CA ILE A 161 -7.01 8.89 2.98
C ILE A 161 -6.82 8.69 4.48
N TYR A 162 -5.94 9.49 5.11
CA TYR A 162 -5.71 9.38 6.54
C TYR A 162 -6.89 9.94 7.34
N HIS A 163 -7.33 9.18 8.34
CA HIS A 163 -8.21 9.65 9.40
C HIS A 163 -7.77 9.00 10.73
N PRO A 164 -7.68 9.76 11.85
CA PRO A 164 -7.20 9.24 13.13
C PRO A 164 -8.08 8.14 13.72
N ASP A 165 -9.38 8.09 13.35
CA ASP A 165 -10.30 7.02 13.74
C ASP A 165 -10.19 5.78 12.86
N ASN A 166 -9.53 5.87 11.70
CA ASN A 166 -9.32 4.74 10.78
C ASN A 166 -7.92 4.12 10.92
N VAL A 167 -6.93 4.94 11.35
CA VAL A 167 -5.51 4.56 11.37
C VAL A 167 -4.95 4.70 12.78
N PHE A 168 -4.39 3.62 13.30
CA PHE A 168 -3.68 3.58 14.58
C PHE A 168 -2.17 3.49 14.33
N LEU A 169 -1.45 4.57 14.63
CA LEU A 169 0.01 4.63 14.56
C LEU A 169 0.61 4.16 15.88
N PHE A 170 0.96 2.87 15.97
CA PHE A 170 1.38 2.26 17.24
C PHE A 170 2.77 2.68 17.75
N GLU A 171 3.55 3.40 16.96
CA GLU A 171 4.78 4.06 17.43
C GLU A 171 4.51 5.49 17.97
N LYS A 172 3.36 6.08 17.66
CA LYS A 172 2.96 7.42 18.14
C LYS A 172 1.92 7.37 19.25
N ARG A 173 1.18 6.27 19.37
CA ARG A 173 0.08 6.09 20.32
C ARG A 173 0.37 4.92 21.25
N PRO A 174 0.05 5.02 22.56
CA PRO A 174 0.12 3.89 23.49
C PRO A 174 -0.76 2.74 23.02
N LEU A 175 -0.26 1.49 23.04
CA LEU A 175 -1.03 0.32 22.62
C LEU A 175 -2.28 0.08 23.48
N GLU A 176 -2.29 0.56 24.69
CA GLU A 176 -3.42 0.52 25.64
C GLU A 176 -4.67 1.23 25.08
N GLU A 177 -4.47 2.20 24.17
CA GLU A 177 -5.57 2.89 23.49
C GLU A 177 -6.17 2.08 22.34
N LEU A 178 -5.53 1.00 21.89
CA LEU A 178 -5.99 0.27 20.73
C LEU A 178 -7.38 -0.34 20.90
N ALA A 179 -7.70 -0.85 22.09
CA ALA A 179 -9.02 -1.42 22.38
C ALA A 179 -10.12 -0.38 22.19
N SER A 180 -9.94 0.84 22.71
CA SER A 180 -10.90 1.94 22.54
C SER A 180 -10.97 2.42 21.09
N PHE A 181 -9.83 2.53 20.40
CA PHE A 181 -9.77 2.85 18.97
C PHE A 181 -10.58 1.86 18.12
N LEU A 182 -10.48 0.56 18.41
CA LEU A 182 -11.22 -0.47 17.69
C LEU A 182 -12.74 -0.35 17.87
N CYS A 183 -13.22 0.28 18.95
CA CYS A 183 -14.64 0.51 19.21
C CYS A 183 -15.22 1.73 18.46
N VAL A 184 -14.38 2.67 18.02
CA VAL A 184 -14.84 3.83 17.24
C VAL A 184 -15.31 3.38 15.85
N PRO A 185 -16.43 3.89 15.31
CA PRO A 185 -16.82 3.60 13.93
C PRO A 185 -15.76 3.99 12.91
N PHE A 186 -15.72 3.27 11.79
CA PHE A 186 -14.88 3.64 10.65
C PHE A 186 -15.48 4.88 9.95
N VAL A 187 -14.65 5.87 9.66
CA VAL A 187 -15.04 7.07 8.91
C VAL A 187 -14.88 6.80 7.41
N GLN A 188 -15.98 6.83 6.68
CA GLN A 188 -15.96 6.57 5.24
C GLN A 188 -15.21 7.68 4.49
N LEU A 189 -14.39 7.29 3.54
CA LEU A 189 -13.71 8.24 2.65
C LEU A 189 -14.69 8.80 1.64
N ALA A 190 -14.51 10.07 1.27
CA ALA A 190 -15.23 10.66 0.16
C ALA A 190 -14.84 9.93 -1.15
N PRO A 191 -15.81 9.63 -2.04
CA PRO A 191 -15.53 8.90 -3.29
C PRO A 191 -14.43 9.56 -4.12
N GLU A 192 -14.39 10.88 -4.19
CA GLU A 192 -13.43 11.67 -4.95
C GLU A 192 -12.00 11.53 -4.42
N VAL A 193 -11.85 11.26 -3.12
CA VAL A 193 -10.56 10.96 -2.49
C VAL A 193 -10.15 9.54 -2.83
N TRP A 194 -11.06 8.57 -2.65
CA TRP A 194 -10.77 7.16 -2.90
C TRP A 194 -10.42 6.86 -4.36
N GLU A 195 -11.16 7.44 -5.31
CA GLU A 195 -10.94 7.23 -6.76
C GLU A 195 -9.50 7.45 -7.19
N GLN A 196 -8.79 8.44 -6.59
CA GLN A 196 -7.40 8.76 -6.92
C GLN A 196 -6.39 7.64 -6.61
N TYR A 197 -6.80 6.62 -5.86
CA TYR A 197 -5.98 5.46 -5.49
C TYR A 197 -6.27 4.22 -6.35
N THR A 198 -7.21 4.32 -7.29
CA THR A 198 -7.59 3.22 -8.18
C THR A 198 -6.78 3.19 -9.46
N ILE A 199 -6.65 1.99 -10.04
CA ILE A 199 -5.99 1.82 -11.34
C ILE A 199 -6.76 2.52 -12.46
N GLU A 200 -8.09 2.57 -12.37
CA GLU A 200 -8.96 3.22 -13.34
C GLU A 200 -8.67 4.73 -13.42
N TYR A 201 -8.55 5.38 -12.27
CA TYR A 201 -8.19 6.80 -12.20
C TYR A 201 -6.82 7.05 -12.80
N TRP A 202 -5.83 6.22 -12.47
CA TRP A 202 -4.48 6.35 -13.02
C TRP A 202 -4.45 6.19 -14.54
N ILE A 203 -5.15 5.18 -15.09
CA ILE A 203 -5.27 5.00 -16.55
C ILE A 203 -5.96 6.21 -17.19
N SER A 204 -7.01 6.76 -16.59
CA SER A 204 -7.69 7.96 -17.09
C SER A 204 -6.74 9.17 -17.14
N THR A 205 -5.91 9.34 -16.11
CA THR A 205 -4.90 10.40 -16.04
C THR A 205 -3.84 10.27 -17.16
N LEU A 206 -3.39 9.04 -17.44
CA LEU A 206 -2.45 8.80 -18.54
C LEU A 206 -3.06 9.16 -19.90
N ARG A 207 -4.30 8.74 -20.16
CA ARG A 207 -5.02 9.07 -21.42
C ARG A 207 -5.18 10.57 -21.61
N GLN A 208 -5.49 11.31 -20.53
CA GLN A 208 -5.60 12.78 -20.58
C GLN A 208 -4.25 13.44 -20.92
N ARG A 209 -3.15 12.95 -20.36
CA ARG A 209 -1.80 13.44 -20.68
C ARG A 209 -1.43 13.20 -22.15
N GLU A 210 -1.69 12.01 -22.66
CA GLU A 210 -1.46 11.66 -24.07
C GLU A 210 -2.27 12.56 -25.00
N GLN A 211 -3.54 12.79 -24.69
CA GLN A 211 -4.40 13.68 -25.47
C GLN A 211 -3.86 15.11 -25.48
N GLN A 212 -3.48 15.64 -24.33
CA GLN A 212 -2.90 16.98 -24.20
C GLN A 212 -1.57 17.12 -24.98
N ALA A 213 -0.74 16.10 -24.97
CA ALA A 213 0.51 16.08 -25.75
C ALA A 213 0.20 16.12 -27.26
N CYS A 214 -0.72 15.29 -27.72
CA CYS A 214 -1.14 15.28 -29.13
C CYS A 214 -1.76 16.62 -29.58
N ASP A 215 -2.53 17.27 -28.71
CA ASP A 215 -3.16 18.57 -29.03
C ASP A 215 -2.11 19.70 -29.09
N ARG A 216 -1.07 19.66 -28.27
CA ARG A 216 0.07 20.61 -28.33
C ARG A 216 0.85 20.45 -29.64
N GLU A 217 1.17 19.22 -30.05
CA GLU A 217 1.87 18.95 -31.32
C GLU A 217 1.07 19.41 -32.54
N LYS A 218 -0.25 19.34 -32.50
CA LYS A 218 -1.12 19.84 -33.57
C LYS A 218 -1.30 21.35 -33.56
N GLY A 219 -1.11 21.98 -32.42
CA GLY A 219 -1.24 23.45 -32.23
C GLY A 219 0.02 24.25 -32.57
N GLU A 220 1.19 23.62 -32.66
CA GLU A 220 2.40 24.30 -33.12
C GLU A 220 2.36 24.49 -34.65
N PRO A 221 2.38 25.74 -35.16
CA PRO A 221 2.46 25.96 -36.60
C PRO A 221 3.79 25.40 -37.11
N ARG A 222 3.73 24.43 -38.01
CA ARG A 222 4.92 23.95 -38.73
C ARG A 222 5.63 25.16 -39.32
N GLY A 223 6.76 25.48 -38.70
CA GLY A 223 7.61 26.57 -39.18
C GLY A 223 7.89 26.35 -40.68
N LYS A 224 7.53 27.36 -41.49
CA LYS A 224 7.86 27.34 -42.91
C LYS A 224 9.37 27.19 -43.04
N SER A 225 9.80 26.11 -43.61
CA SER A 225 11.13 25.95 -44.17
C SER A 225 11.38 27.14 -45.06
N ALA A 226 12.28 28.05 -44.65
CA ALA A 226 12.74 29.10 -45.48
C ALA A 226 13.67 28.45 -46.51
N ASP A 227 13.13 28.17 -47.69
CA ASP A 227 13.91 28.06 -48.91
C ASP A 227 14.59 29.42 -49.15
N HIS A 228 15.85 29.48 -48.93
CA HIS A 228 16.68 30.53 -49.49
C HIS A 228 17.62 29.90 -50.56
N LEU A 229 17.33 30.38 -51.77
CA LEU A 229 18.15 30.34 -52.98
C LEU A 229 19.61 30.76 -52.72
#